data_a7c0f3f3d938808dab2e143e8b103a7c
#
_entry.id   a7c0f3f3d938808dab2e143e8b103a7c
#
_cell.length_a   1.000
_cell.length_b   1.000
_cell.length_c   1.000
_cell.angle_alpha   90.00
_cell.angle_beta   90.00
_cell.angle_gamma   90.00
#
_symmetry.space_group_name_H-M   'P 1'
#
loop_
_entity.id
_entity.type
_entity.pdbx_description
1 polymer ?
#
loop_
_entity_poly.entity_id
_entity_poly.type
_entity_poly.pdbx_seq_one_letter_code
_entity_poly.pdbx_strand_id
1 'polypeptide(L)'
;ITIASTGNAVDFGDDALATERQHNSETGASNGHGGLDHSVSHATLPAAIGLFAGGLNAGASRSGITYVNITTDGEGAMFGDLSIKKHAQYGGAANTTRGVFMGGYESSNHEFVTFSTKGIATNFGNSIDNANYNGGTTSNETRGILGGGTTTASSRSNAIEYITIASVGNSTDFGDLTIARTENLAIAGTTRALFANGFNASNANVNTIDYITIASTGNATDFGDTSVTRRAGVGSSSNTRALFAGGTVSSNGDQNVVDYVTIASTGNAQDFGDLSTATRFATAVSNKTLALHHASGDSVSTNRLDKFTIASTGNPTDWGGHASVNYNSFSASNGHGGIA
;
A
#
# COMPACT_ATOMS: atom_id res chain seq x y z
N ILE A 1 6.98 4.25 41.29
CA ILE A 1 6.48 3.62 42.52
C ILE A 1 7.15 2.28 42.68
N THR A 2 7.81 2.06 43.80
CA THR A 2 8.37 0.76 44.14
C THR A 2 7.31 -0.09 44.82
N ILE A 3 6.91 -1.20 44.18
CA ILE A 3 5.78 -2.03 44.64
C ILE A 3 6.17 -2.98 45.77
N ALA A 4 7.47 -3.26 45.96
CA ALA A 4 7.98 -4.16 47.00
C ALA A 4 8.15 -3.50 48.39
N SER A 5 7.85 -2.22 48.52
CA SER A 5 7.95 -1.50 49.81
C SER A 5 6.66 -0.71 50.09
N THR A 6 6.27 -0.65 51.36
CA THR A 6 5.21 0.25 51.80
C THR A 6 5.76 1.67 51.88
N GLY A 7 5.12 2.63 51.24
CA GLY A 7 5.54 4.03 51.28
C GLY A 7 4.74 4.89 50.32
N ASN A 8 4.92 6.18 50.38
CA ASN A 8 4.31 7.13 49.47
C ASN A 8 4.98 7.02 48.09
N ALA A 9 4.22 7.33 47.04
CA ALA A 9 4.74 7.41 45.69
C ALA A 9 5.88 8.45 45.62
N VAL A 10 6.95 8.10 44.96
CA VAL A 10 8.04 9.00 44.59
C VAL A 10 7.80 9.44 43.14
N ASP A 11 8.12 10.67 42.83
CA ASP A 11 8.06 11.19 41.49
C ASP A 11 9.03 10.40 40.58
N PHE A 12 8.45 9.86 39.50
CA PHE A 12 9.19 9.08 38.49
C PHE A 12 9.51 9.90 37.24
N GLY A 13 9.13 11.18 37.24
CA GLY A 13 9.25 12.10 36.13
C GLY A 13 7.91 12.37 35.47
N ASP A 14 7.89 13.39 34.65
CA ASP A 14 6.70 13.82 33.93
C ASP A 14 6.39 12.93 32.74
N ASP A 15 5.10 12.78 32.45
CA ASP A 15 4.65 12.16 31.22
C ASP A 15 5.07 13.02 30.03
N ALA A 16 5.73 12.44 29.05
CA ALA A 16 6.20 13.09 27.84
C ALA A 16 5.05 13.70 26.96
N LEU A 17 3.80 13.47 27.35
CA LEU A 17 2.61 14.01 26.70
C LEU A 17 1.96 15.20 27.44
N ALA A 18 2.63 15.77 28.41
CA ALA A 18 2.09 16.68 29.44
C ALA A 18 1.61 18.05 28.95
N THR A 19 1.43 18.32 27.70
CA THR A 19 1.05 19.67 27.33
C THR A 19 -0.32 19.84 26.69
N GLU A 20 -1.21 18.91 26.55
CA GLU A 20 -2.56 19.26 26.08
C GLU A 20 -3.53 18.07 25.85
N ARG A 21 -3.38 16.96 26.54
CA ARG A 21 -4.39 15.90 26.48
C ARG A 21 -5.04 15.67 27.82
N GLN A 22 -6.35 15.77 27.86
CA GLN A 22 -7.11 15.26 29.00
C GLN A 22 -6.95 13.74 29.01
N HIS A 23 -6.22 13.21 29.97
CA HIS A 23 -6.10 11.78 30.22
C HIS A 23 -7.39 11.26 30.86
N ASN A 24 -8.45 11.13 30.05
CA ASN A 24 -9.69 10.51 30.50
C ASN A 24 -9.54 9.00 30.38
N SER A 25 -9.42 8.32 31.52
CA SER A 25 -9.39 6.85 31.66
C SER A 25 -8.09 6.15 31.30
N GLU A 26 -6.92 6.76 31.51
CA GLU A 26 -5.66 6.03 31.43
C GLU A 26 -5.53 5.09 32.63
N THR A 27 -5.41 3.79 32.35
CA THR A 27 -5.08 2.79 33.33
C THR A 27 -3.57 2.54 33.31
N GLY A 28 -2.95 2.62 34.48
CA GLY A 28 -1.54 2.31 34.62
C GLY A 28 -1.25 0.87 34.18
N ALA A 29 -0.25 0.71 33.31
CA ALA A 29 0.26 -0.60 32.95
C ALA A 29 1.34 -1.04 33.91
N SER A 30 1.29 -2.27 34.38
CA SER A 30 2.39 -2.90 35.09
C SER A 30 2.85 -4.14 34.32
N ASN A 31 4.15 -4.38 34.28
CA ASN A 31 4.72 -5.59 33.67
C ASN A 31 4.60 -6.81 34.59
N GLY A 32 3.66 -6.85 35.48
CA GLY A 32 3.60 -7.89 36.49
C GLY A 32 2.23 -8.20 37.02
N HIS A 33 1.18 -8.09 36.23
CA HIS A 33 -0.12 -8.62 36.62
C HIS A 33 -0.07 -10.12 36.85
N GLY A 34 0.35 -10.54 38.04
CA GLY A 34 0.41 -11.95 38.36
C GLY A 34 1.32 -12.77 37.46
N GLY A 35 2.43 -12.19 37.01
CA GLY A 35 3.42 -12.88 36.18
C GLY A 35 3.16 -12.84 34.68
N LEU A 36 2.26 -12.01 34.20
CA LEU A 36 2.25 -11.69 32.78
C LEU A 36 3.46 -10.79 32.50
N ASP A 37 4.49 -11.38 31.92
CA ASP A 37 5.53 -10.65 31.25
C ASP A 37 4.88 -9.89 30.07
N HIS A 38 4.44 -8.67 30.32
CA HIS A 38 4.12 -7.75 29.29
C HIS A 38 5.42 -7.13 28.73
N SER A 39 6.31 -7.96 28.29
CA SER A 39 7.19 -7.62 27.19
C SER A 39 6.38 -7.40 25.89
N VAL A 40 5.06 -7.19 26.01
CA VAL A 40 4.16 -6.77 24.93
C VAL A 40 4.40 -5.34 24.49
N SER A 41 5.31 -4.64 25.08
CA SER A 41 5.87 -3.43 24.49
C SER A 41 6.58 -3.71 23.17
N HIS A 42 6.89 -4.96 22.92
CA HIS A 42 7.21 -5.55 21.63
C HIS A 42 6.22 -6.67 21.38
N ALA A 43 4.92 -6.36 21.31
CA ALA A 43 4.03 -7.22 20.58
C ALA A 43 4.75 -7.48 19.26
N THR A 44 5.24 -8.68 19.08
CA THR A 44 5.82 -9.11 17.80
C THR A 44 4.76 -8.76 16.78
N LEU A 45 5.07 -7.80 15.92
CA LEU A 45 4.13 -7.39 14.89
C LEU A 45 3.65 -8.66 14.20
N PRO A 46 2.36 -8.78 13.87
CA PRO A 46 1.81 -10.00 13.28
C PRO A 46 2.65 -10.45 12.08
N ALA A 47 2.68 -11.75 11.81
CA ALA A 47 3.45 -12.30 10.70
C ALA A 47 3.06 -11.72 9.34
N ALA A 48 1.83 -11.23 9.18
CA ALA A 48 1.33 -10.60 7.95
C ALA A 48 0.79 -9.20 8.27
N ILE A 49 1.64 -8.19 8.12
CA ILE A 49 1.33 -6.78 8.32
C ILE A 49 1.06 -6.10 6.99
N GLY A 50 -0.05 -5.37 6.90
CA GLY A 50 -0.28 -4.37 5.88
C GLY A 50 -0.08 -2.96 6.43
N LEU A 51 0.66 -2.12 5.71
CA LEU A 51 0.89 -0.71 6.02
C LEU A 51 0.13 0.15 5.02
N PHE A 52 -0.43 1.24 5.52
CA PHE A 52 -0.99 2.34 4.73
C PHE A 52 -0.32 3.62 5.17
N ALA A 53 0.22 4.39 4.22
CA ALA A 53 1.05 5.55 4.53
C ALA A 53 0.63 6.80 3.75
N GLY A 54 0.67 7.96 4.39
CA GLY A 54 0.38 9.24 3.75
C GLY A 54 -1.06 9.35 3.26
N GLY A 55 -1.24 9.83 2.02
CA GLY A 55 -2.53 10.02 1.39
C GLY A 55 -3.11 11.42 1.58
N LEU A 56 -4.35 11.58 1.16
CA LEU A 56 -5.13 12.82 1.27
C LEU A 56 -6.28 12.66 2.27
N ASN A 57 -6.50 13.70 3.05
CA ASN A 57 -7.71 13.84 3.86
C ASN A 57 -8.14 15.30 3.84
N ALA A 58 -9.37 15.56 3.40
CA ALA A 58 -9.89 16.93 3.22
C ALA A 58 -8.95 17.83 2.38
N GLY A 59 -8.38 17.27 1.29
CA GLY A 59 -7.48 17.99 0.39
C GLY A 59 -6.06 18.24 0.92
N ALA A 60 -5.73 17.78 2.13
CA ALA A 60 -4.41 17.96 2.72
C ALA A 60 -3.62 16.65 2.72
N SER A 61 -2.35 16.69 2.28
CA SER A 61 -1.41 15.57 2.36
C SER A 61 -1.12 15.20 3.82
N ARG A 62 -0.95 13.90 4.06
CA ARG A 62 -0.69 13.31 5.38
C ARG A 62 0.67 12.63 5.43
N SER A 63 1.18 12.44 6.65
CA SER A 63 2.41 11.69 6.91
C SER A 63 2.17 10.36 7.64
N GLY A 64 1.01 10.22 8.29
CA GLY A 64 0.73 9.06 9.15
C GLY A 64 0.89 7.73 8.43
N ILE A 65 1.51 6.78 9.10
CA ILE A 65 1.58 5.37 8.70
C ILE A 65 0.74 4.57 9.70
N THR A 66 -0.22 3.83 9.19
CA THR A 66 -1.05 2.92 9.97
C THR A 66 -0.79 1.47 9.54
N TYR A 67 -1.09 0.52 10.41
CA TYR A 67 -0.96 -0.90 10.10
C TYR A 67 -2.18 -1.71 10.47
N VAL A 68 -2.34 -2.82 9.81
CA VAL A 68 -3.35 -3.85 10.07
C VAL A 68 -2.67 -5.22 10.14
N ASN A 69 -3.26 -6.13 10.92
CA ASN A 69 -2.93 -7.56 10.81
C ASN A 69 -3.86 -8.18 9.77
N ILE A 70 -3.32 -8.57 8.61
CA ILE A 70 -4.12 -9.07 7.48
C ILE A 70 -4.87 -10.36 7.83
N THR A 71 -4.35 -11.16 8.76
CA THR A 71 -4.90 -12.49 9.09
C THR A 71 -6.02 -12.49 10.12
N THR A 72 -6.15 -11.41 10.89
CA THR A 72 -7.16 -11.30 11.96
C THR A 72 -7.99 -10.05 11.79
N ASP A 73 -9.30 -10.20 11.73
CA ASP A 73 -10.24 -9.08 11.65
C ASP A 73 -10.11 -8.18 12.88
N GLY A 74 -10.31 -6.86 12.72
CA GLY A 74 -10.18 -5.92 13.83
C GLY A 74 -10.08 -4.46 13.40
N GLU A 75 -9.30 -3.69 14.12
CA GLU A 75 -9.07 -2.27 13.87
C GLU A 75 -7.59 -2.02 13.54
N GLY A 76 -7.35 -1.12 12.60
CA GLY A 76 -6.01 -0.63 12.29
C GLY A 76 -5.45 0.24 13.43
N ALA A 77 -4.13 0.31 13.52
CA ALA A 77 -3.44 1.10 14.54
C ALA A 77 -2.31 1.93 13.93
N MET A 78 -1.83 2.92 14.68
CA MET A 78 -0.69 3.74 14.26
C MET A 78 0.61 2.93 14.26
N PHE A 79 1.38 3.09 13.20
CA PHE A 79 2.71 2.53 13.04
C PHE A 79 3.79 3.59 13.25
N GLY A 80 3.62 4.77 12.66
CA GLY A 80 4.56 5.88 12.68
C GLY A 80 4.20 6.94 11.64
N ASP A 81 5.20 7.65 11.13
CA ASP A 81 5.02 8.71 10.15
C ASP A 81 6.05 8.62 8.99
N LEU A 82 5.67 9.07 7.81
CA LEU A 82 6.61 9.49 6.78
C LEU A 82 7.38 10.72 7.25
N SER A 83 8.62 10.91 6.81
CA SER A 83 9.39 12.11 7.15
C SER A 83 8.82 13.37 6.51
N ILE A 84 8.13 13.23 5.39
CA ILE A 84 7.40 14.30 4.70
C ILE A 84 5.98 13.85 4.36
N LYS A 85 5.04 14.80 4.33
CA LYS A 85 3.66 14.54 3.91
C LYS A 85 3.60 14.24 2.43
N LYS A 86 3.00 13.11 2.06
CA LYS A 86 2.92 12.62 0.67
C LYS A 86 1.56 12.05 0.34
N HIS A 87 1.22 12.08 -0.95
CA HIS A 87 0.07 11.39 -1.53
C HIS A 87 0.35 11.01 -2.99
N ALA A 88 -0.63 10.43 -3.67
CA ALA A 88 -0.62 10.16 -5.10
C ALA A 88 0.37 9.08 -5.56
N GLN A 89 0.31 7.90 -4.90
CA GLN A 89 0.89 6.66 -5.42
C GLN A 89 -0.09 5.50 -5.27
N TYR A 90 0.00 4.53 -6.18
CA TYR A 90 -0.86 3.36 -6.18
C TYR A 90 -0.06 2.13 -5.78
N GLY A 91 0.21 2.01 -4.49
CA GLY A 91 0.95 0.92 -3.90
C GLY A 91 2.29 1.34 -3.30
N GLY A 92 3.06 0.37 -2.90
CA GLY A 92 4.42 0.46 -2.39
C GLY A 92 5.17 -0.82 -2.67
N ALA A 93 6.45 -0.82 -2.35
CA ALA A 93 7.30 -1.98 -2.44
C ALA A 93 7.57 -2.55 -1.06
N ALA A 94 7.67 -3.87 -0.95
CA ALA A 94 8.02 -4.50 0.32
C ALA A 94 8.72 -5.84 0.11
N ASN A 95 9.47 -6.23 1.13
CA ASN A 95 9.88 -7.60 1.36
C ASN A 95 9.44 -8.01 2.79
N THR A 96 9.90 -9.16 3.27
CA THR A 96 9.56 -9.62 4.62
C THR A 96 10.01 -8.68 5.74
N THR A 97 10.98 -7.79 5.51
CA THR A 97 11.58 -6.92 6.53
C THR A 97 11.28 -5.44 6.36
N ARG A 98 11.13 -4.95 5.14
CA ARG A 98 10.99 -3.51 4.83
C ARG A 98 9.75 -3.23 3.99
N GLY A 99 9.07 -2.13 4.32
CA GLY A 99 8.11 -1.46 3.44
C GLY A 99 8.75 -0.18 2.90
N VAL A 100 8.69 0.03 1.57
CA VAL A 100 9.26 1.19 0.87
C VAL A 100 8.14 1.94 0.17
N PHE A 101 8.04 3.23 0.42
CA PHE A 101 7.07 4.16 -0.16
C PHE A 101 7.78 5.00 -1.23
N MET A 102 7.53 4.70 -2.49
CA MET A 102 8.31 5.22 -3.62
C MET A 102 7.66 6.47 -4.21
N GLY A 103 8.42 7.58 -4.31
CA GLY A 103 7.95 8.82 -4.95
C GLY A 103 6.81 9.51 -4.23
N GLY A 104 5.87 10.08 -4.99
CA GLY A 104 4.69 10.80 -4.53
C GLY A 104 4.53 12.15 -5.24
N TYR A 105 3.40 12.82 -5.00
CA TYR A 105 3.14 14.13 -5.60
C TYR A 105 4.24 15.13 -5.26
N GLU A 106 4.83 15.72 -6.29
CA GLU A 106 5.94 16.69 -6.20
C GLU A 106 7.18 16.17 -5.43
N SER A 107 7.37 14.86 -5.37
CA SER A 107 8.51 14.26 -4.66
C SER A 107 9.06 13.03 -5.38
N SER A 108 10.36 13.04 -5.65
CA SER A 108 11.09 11.85 -6.11
C SER A 108 11.56 10.95 -4.96
N ASN A 109 11.48 11.43 -3.73
CA ASN A 109 12.04 10.76 -2.57
C ASN A 109 11.33 9.44 -2.25
N HIS A 110 12.11 8.39 -2.06
CA HIS A 110 11.67 7.11 -1.51
C HIS A 110 11.97 7.07 0.00
N GLU A 111 11.04 6.54 0.77
CA GLU A 111 11.20 6.35 2.21
C GLU A 111 10.86 4.93 2.59
N PHE A 112 11.48 4.41 3.64
CA PHE A 112 11.22 3.07 4.12
C PHE A 112 11.02 3.00 5.62
N VAL A 113 10.32 1.96 6.04
CA VAL A 113 10.23 1.51 7.42
C VAL A 113 10.63 0.05 7.52
N THR A 114 11.09 -0.36 8.71
CA THR A 114 11.31 -1.76 9.04
C THR A 114 10.05 -2.30 9.73
N PHE A 115 9.47 -3.39 9.25
CA PHE A 115 8.22 -3.93 9.80
C PHE A 115 8.30 -4.30 11.28
N SER A 116 9.48 -4.68 11.77
CA SER A 116 9.67 -5.07 13.17
C SER A 116 9.74 -3.89 14.14
N THR A 117 9.92 -2.66 13.66
CA THR A 117 10.09 -1.48 14.52
C THR A 117 9.19 -0.34 14.08
N LYS A 118 8.31 0.11 14.97
CA LYS A 118 7.49 1.30 14.73
C LYS A 118 8.33 2.56 14.75
N GLY A 119 7.92 3.59 14.02
CA GLY A 119 8.59 4.88 14.05
C GLY A 119 8.49 5.67 12.75
N ILE A 120 9.37 6.65 12.63
CA ILE A 120 9.43 7.54 11.47
C ILE A 120 10.18 6.84 10.33
N ALA A 121 9.65 6.96 9.12
CA ALA A 121 10.29 6.45 7.91
C ALA A 121 11.64 7.14 7.67
N THR A 122 12.57 6.39 7.10
CA THR A 122 13.92 6.84 6.79
C THR A 122 14.08 7.00 5.28
N ASN A 123 14.89 7.95 4.85
CA ASN A 123 15.20 8.14 3.44
C ASN A 123 15.81 6.87 2.84
N PHE A 124 15.28 6.44 1.69
CA PHE A 124 15.77 5.29 0.94
C PHE A 124 16.62 5.71 -0.28
N GLY A 125 16.20 6.76 -0.99
CA GLY A 125 16.77 7.23 -2.24
C GLY A 125 15.74 8.02 -3.05
N ASN A 126 15.95 8.13 -4.35
CA ASN A 126 15.07 8.91 -5.23
C ASN A 126 14.74 8.15 -6.51
N SER A 127 13.58 8.45 -7.12
CA SER A 127 13.24 8.12 -8.49
C SER A 127 14.24 8.74 -9.47
N ILE A 128 14.35 8.16 -10.66
CA ILE A 128 15.16 8.70 -11.77
C ILE A 128 14.60 10.06 -12.18
N ASP A 129 13.29 10.16 -12.33
CA ASP A 129 12.59 11.41 -12.65
C ASP A 129 12.16 12.16 -11.39
N ASN A 130 12.37 13.47 -11.39
CA ASN A 130 12.20 14.38 -10.24
C ASN A 130 10.75 14.57 -9.75
N ALA A 131 9.77 13.92 -10.29
CA ALA A 131 8.43 13.75 -9.73
C ALA A 131 7.68 12.69 -10.54
N ASN A 132 7.82 11.47 -10.16
CA ASN A 132 6.98 10.41 -10.69
C ASN A 132 5.85 10.15 -9.69
N TYR A 133 4.65 10.64 -10.00
CA TYR A 133 3.46 10.44 -9.18
C TYR A 133 2.34 9.77 -9.98
N ASN A 134 1.43 9.12 -9.28
CA ASN A 134 0.34 8.34 -9.88
C ASN A 134 0.82 7.17 -10.76
N GLY A 135 2.03 6.67 -10.54
CA GLY A 135 2.53 5.44 -11.12
C GLY A 135 2.18 4.22 -10.28
N GLY A 136 2.07 3.06 -10.92
CA GLY A 136 1.86 1.80 -10.21
C GLY A 136 3.15 1.31 -9.56
N THR A 137 3.09 0.98 -8.26
CA THR A 137 4.23 0.44 -7.50
C THR A 137 3.90 -0.96 -6.99
N THR A 138 4.86 -1.86 -7.11
CA THR A 138 4.76 -3.25 -6.63
C THR A 138 6.15 -3.83 -6.35
N SER A 139 6.22 -5.06 -5.86
CA SER A 139 7.51 -5.71 -5.59
C SER A 139 7.43 -7.23 -5.50
N ASN A 140 8.61 -7.86 -5.63
CA ASN A 140 8.86 -9.16 -5.02
C ASN A 140 9.80 -9.01 -3.82
N GLU A 141 10.32 -10.12 -3.29
CA GLU A 141 11.22 -10.11 -2.11
C GLU A 141 12.51 -9.28 -2.33
N THR A 142 12.96 -9.10 -3.56
CA THR A 142 14.25 -8.47 -3.87
C THR A 142 14.16 -7.08 -4.48
N ARG A 143 13.18 -6.85 -5.36
CA ARG A 143 13.04 -5.61 -6.14
C ARG A 143 11.70 -4.94 -5.91
N GLY A 144 11.75 -3.64 -5.62
CA GLY A 144 10.62 -2.74 -5.75
C GLY A 144 10.59 -2.16 -7.16
N ILE A 145 9.42 -2.13 -7.79
CA ILE A 145 9.22 -1.70 -9.18
C ILE A 145 8.19 -0.57 -9.18
N LEU A 146 8.49 0.50 -9.90
CA LEU A 146 7.57 1.62 -10.17
C LEU A 146 7.45 1.76 -11.68
N GLY A 147 6.24 1.80 -12.23
CA GLY A 147 6.02 1.93 -13.66
C GLY A 147 4.92 2.92 -14.04
N GLY A 148 5.14 3.67 -15.11
CA GLY A 148 4.24 4.71 -15.57
C GLY A 148 4.26 5.94 -14.67
N GLY A 149 3.15 6.66 -14.60
CA GLY A 149 2.99 7.85 -13.77
C GLY A 149 3.06 9.15 -14.57
N THR A 150 3.16 10.27 -13.85
CA THR A 150 3.21 11.62 -14.42
C THR A 150 4.56 12.25 -14.07
N THR A 151 5.24 12.78 -15.06
CA THR A 151 6.53 13.50 -14.89
C THR A 151 6.30 14.94 -14.42
N THR A 152 7.39 15.62 -14.00
CA THR A 152 7.36 17.07 -13.65
C THR A 152 6.80 17.96 -14.76
N ALA A 153 6.94 17.55 -16.03
CA ALA A 153 6.37 18.25 -17.17
C ALA A 153 4.88 17.94 -17.41
N SER A 154 4.20 17.28 -16.47
CA SER A 154 2.81 16.83 -16.59
C SER A 154 2.56 15.87 -17.75
N SER A 155 3.61 15.24 -18.28
CA SER A 155 3.53 14.22 -19.32
C SER A 155 3.36 12.84 -18.71
N ARG A 156 2.61 11.96 -19.38
CA ARG A 156 2.51 10.55 -18.96
C ARG A 156 3.80 9.84 -19.32
N SER A 157 4.27 9.02 -18.40
CA SER A 157 5.49 8.22 -18.55
C SER A 157 5.16 6.78 -18.95
N ASN A 158 6.04 6.16 -19.73
CA ASN A 158 6.09 4.70 -19.89
C ASN A 158 7.27 4.08 -19.16
N ALA A 159 8.16 4.87 -18.57
CA ALA A 159 9.33 4.36 -17.88
C ALA A 159 8.96 3.41 -16.73
N ILE A 160 9.75 2.34 -16.63
CA ILE A 160 9.74 1.44 -15.48
C ILE A 160 11.10 1.58 -14.79
N GLU A 161 11.08 1.82 -13.50
CA GLU A 161 12.27 1.88 -12.67
C GLU A 161 12.20 0.87 -11.52
N TYR A 162 13.37 0.51 -10.97
CA TYR A 162 13.44 -0.42 -9.85
C TYR A 162 14.44 -0.01 -8.79
N ILE A 163 14.21 -0.51 -7.58
CA ILE A 163 15.14 -0.47 -6.45
C ILE A 163 15.46 -1.90 -5.98
N THR A 164 16.60 -2.07 -5.34
CA THR A 164 16.90 -3.28 -4.54
C THR A 164 16.48 -3.03 -3.10
N ILE A 165 15.42 -3.69 -2.61
CA ILE A 165 14.78 -3.39 -1.31
C ILE A 165 15.75 -3.53 -0.14
N ALA A 166 16.69 -4.46 -0.20
CA ALA A 166 17.65 -4.71 0.88
C ALA A 166 18.69 -3.61 1.08
N SER A 167 18.93 -2.75 0.08
CA SER A 167 19.96 -1.70 0.12
C SER A 167 19.40 -0.35 -0.30
N VAL A 168 19.64 0.68 0.52
CA VAL A 168 19.26 2.05 0.19
C VAL A 168 20.00 2.54 -1.05
N GLY A 169 19.34 3.34 -1.87
CA GLY A 169 19.88 3.89 -3.11
C GLY A 169 18.79 4.42 -4.03
N ASN A 170 19.19 5.12 -5.06
CA ASN A 170 18.28 5.64 -6.07
C ASN A 170 17.75 4.50 -6.97
N SER A 171 16.61 4.75 -7.59
CA SER A 171 16.09 3.89 -8.63
C SER A 171 17.04 3.76 -9.82
N THR A 172 16.94 2.63 -10.48
CA THR A 172 17.64 2.30 -11.72
C THR A 172 16.62 2.03 -12.82
N ASP A 173 16.93 2.40 -14.06
CA ASP A 173 16.09 2.10 -15.21
C ASP A 173 15.90 0.59 -15.38
N PHE A 174 14.64 0.20 -15.62
CA PHE A 174 14.27 -1.20 -15.87
C PHE A 174 13.92 -1.42 -17.35
N GLY A 175 13.27 -0.45 -18.00
CA GLY A 175 12.69 -0.49 -19.32
C GLY A 175 11.39 0.29 -19.41
N ASP A 176 10.52 -0.02 -20.37
CA ASP A 176 9.31 0.74 -20.66
C ASP A 176 8.03 -0.12 -20.66
N LEU A 177 6.91 0.47 -20.25
CA LEU A 177 5.56 -0.03 -20.52
C LEU A 177 5.25 0.05 -22.02
N THR A 178 4.30 -0.74 -22.50
CA THR A 178 3.85 -0.68 -23.91
C THR A 178 3.15 0.64 -24.21
N ILE A 179 2.55 1.31 -23.21
CA ILE A 179 1.81 2.56 -23.34
C ILE A 179 2.18 3.52 -22.20
N ALA A 180 2.54 4.77 -22.54
CA ALA A 180 2.72 5.84 -21.56
C ALA A 180 1.38 6.14 -20.87
N ARG A 181 1.35 6.03 -19.54
CA ARG A 181 0.11 6.17 -18.75
C ARG A 181 0.37 6.54 -17.29
N THR A 182 -0.60 7.19 -16.69
CA THR A 182 -0.66 7.54 -15.27
C THR A 182 -1.90 6.91 -14.62
N GLU A 183 -1.99 6.96 -13.31
CA GLU A 183 -3.12 6.38 -12.56
C GLU A 183 -3.34 4.89 -12.88
N ASN A 184 -2.25 4.22 -13.24
CA ASN A 184 -2.21 2.78 -13.42
C ASN A 184 -1.92 2.09 -12.10
N LEU A 185 -2.40 0.88 -11.96
CA LEU A 185 -2.10 0.02 -10.82
C LEU A 185 -1.00 -0.99 -11.18
N ALA A 186 -0.27 -1.45 -10.17
CA ALA A 186 0.73 -2.49 -10.33
C ALA A 186 0.58 -3.58 -9.26
N ILE A 187 0.84 -4.81 -9.67
CA ILE A 187 0.69 -6.01 -8.84
C ILE A 187 1.81 -6.97 -9.18
N ALA A 188 2.33 -7.70 -8.20
CA ALA A 188 3.36 -8.70 -8.46
C ALA A 188 3.04 -10.07 -7.83
N GLY A 189 3.42 -11.10 -8.56
CA GLY A 189 3.78 -12.39 -7.99
C GLY A 189 5.30 -12.47 -7.78
N THR A 190 5.81 -13.64 -7.46
CA THR A 190 7.24 -13.81 -7.17
C THR A 190 8.16 -13.52 -8.35
N THR A 191 7.70 -13.74 -9.59
CA THR A 191 8.50 -13.65 -10.81
C THR A 191 8.07 -12.56 -11.78
N ARG A 192 6.79 -12.21 -11.82
CA ARG A 192 6.22 -11.22 -12.73
C ARG A 192 5.60 -10.06 -11.97
N ALA A 193 5.79 -8.85 -12.51
CA ALA A 193 4.98 -7.69 -12.16
C ALA A 193 4.05 -7.37 -13.33
N LEU A 194 2.81 -7.03 -13.02
CA LEU A 194 1.78 -6.62 -13.95
C LEU A 194 1.41 -5.16 -13.71
N PHE A 195 1.23 -4.42 -14.79
CA PHE A 195 0.75 -3.04 -14.77
C PHE A 195 -0.55 -2.97 -15.56
N ALA A 196 -1.61 -2.49 -14.93
CA ALA A 196 -2.93 -2.53 -15.56
C ALA A 196 -3.61 -1.17 -15.56
N ASN A 197 -4.50 -0.97 -16.55
CA ASN A 197 -5.36 0.21 -16.64
C ASN A 197 -4.56 1.52 -16.73
N GLY A 198 -5.21 2.64 -16.42
CA GLY A 198 -4.60 3.95 -16.36
C GLY A 198 -5.15 4.91 -17.39
N PHE A 199 -4.52 6.09 -17.46
CA PHE A 199 -4.92 7.22 -18.31
C PHE A 199 -3.75 7.58 -19.22
N ASN A 200 -3.92 7.37 -20.51
CA ASN A 200 -2.85 7.53 -21.51
C ASN A 200 -2.63 8.98 -21.96
N ALA A 201 -1.63 9.20 -22.81
CA ALA A 201 -1.29 10.52 -23.33
C ALA A 201 -2.37 11.13 -24.21
N SER A 202 -3.29 10.33 -24.76
CA SER A 202 -4.45 10.80 -25.53
C SER A 202 -5.66 11.16 -24.65
N ASN A 203 -5.49 11.23 -23.34
CA ASN A 203 -6.54 11.48 -22.36
C ASN A 203 -7.68 10.42 -22.40
N ALA A 204 -7.33 9.17 -22.62
CA ALA A 204 -8.24 8.05 -22.60
C ALA A 204 -7.86 7.04 -21.53
N ASN A 205 -8.86 6.47 -20.85
CA ASN A 205 -8.64 5.30 -20.01
C ASN A 205 -8.27 4.10 -20.88
N VAL A 206 -7.45 3.20 -20.36
CA VAL A 206 -7.05 1.97 -21.01
C VAL A 206 -7.39 0.75 -20.14
N ASN A 207 -7.56 -0.41 -20.78
CA ASN A 207 -7.77 -1.70 -20.10
C ASN A 207 -6.53 -2.62 -20.21
N THR A 208 -5.51 -2.21 -20.93
CA THR A 208 -4.28 -2.97 -21.18
C THR A 208 -3.62 -3.39 -19.87
N ILE A 209 -3.21 -4.66 -19.81
CA ILE A 209 -2.34 -5.22 -18.78
C ILE A 209 -0.99 -5.51 -19.43
N ASP A 210 0.06 -4.85 -18.97
CA ASP A 210 1.45 -5.17 -19.32
C ASP A 210 2.08 -6.03 -18.24
N TYR A 211 3.10 -6.82 -18.60
CA TYR A 211 3.91 -7.54 -17.64
C TYR A 211 5.40 -7.46 -17.91
N ILE A 212 6.18 -7.60 -16.83
CA ILE A 212 7.64 -7.78 -16.87
C ILE A 212 8.04 -9.03 -16.09
N THR A 213 9.20 -9.56 -16.41
CA THR A 213 9.91 -10.54 -15.56
C THR A 213 10.82 -9.78 -14.60
N ILE A 214 10.52 -9.78 -13.29
CA ILE A 214 11.17 -8.91 -12.29
C ILE A 214 12.70 -9.13 -12.23
N ALA A 215 13.17 -10.35 -12.47
CA ALA A 215 14.59 -10.68 -12.35
C ALA A 215 15.48 -10.09 -13.45
N SER A 216 14.93 -9.74 -14.61
CA SER A 216 15.67 -9.24 -15.78
C SER A 216 15.09 -7.94 -16.31
N THR A 217 15.93 -6.92 -16.46
CA THR A 217 15.55 -5.63 -17.06
C THR A 217 15.16 -5.80 -18.53
N GLY A 218 14.24 -4.97 -18.98
CA GLY A 218 13.73 -4.94 -20.36
C GLY A 218 12.31 -4.39 -20.39
N ASN A 219 11.83 -4.10 -21.59
CA ASN A 219 10.50 -3.55 -21.81
C ASN A 219 9.40 -4.56 -21.45
N ALA A 220 8.29 -4.02 -21.03
CA ALA A 220 7.09 -4.80 -20.75
C ALA A 220 6.49 -5.40 -22.04
N THR A 221 5.80 -6.50 -21.87
CA THR A 221 5.07 -7.20 -22.93
C THR A 221 3.59 -7.19 -22.59
N ASP A 222 2.74 -7.14 -23.60
CA ASP A 222 1.30 -7.27 -23.44
C ASP A 222 0.93 -8.59 -22.77
N PHE A 223 0.08 -8.51 -21.74
CA PHE A 223 -0.45 -9.66 -21.00
C PHE A 223 -1.88 -9.98 -21.43
N GLY A 224 -2.67 -8.98 -21.75
CA GLY A 224 -4.09 -9.03 -22.05
C GLY A 224 -4.82 -7.77 -21.52
N ASP A 225 -6.12 -7.86 -21.32
CA ASP A 225 -6.96 -6.73 -20.94
C ASP A 225 -7.79 -7.00 -19.67
N THR A 226 -8.07 -5.95 -18.88
CA THR A 226 -9.13 -5.97 -17.86
C THR A 226 -10.50 -5.85 -18.52
N SER A 227 -11.56 -6.26 -17.81
CA SER A 227 -12.93 -6.24 -18.35
C SER A 227 -13.44 -4.81 -18.62
N VAL A 228 -12.91 -3.80 -17.93
CA VAL A 228 -13.36 -2.40 -17.99
C VAL A 228 -12.16 -1.48 -18.20
N THR A 229 -12.29 -0.54 -19.15
CA THR A 229 -11.33 0.57 -19.32
C THR A 229 -11.48 1.55 -18.17
N ARG A 230 -10.48 1.65 -17.32
CA ARG A 230 -10.54 2.46 -16.09
C ARG A 230 -9.17 2.97 -15.67
N ARG A 231 -9.14 3.87 -14.69
CA ARG A 231 -7.94 4.40 -14.05
C ARG A 231 -8.17 4.53 -12.56
N ALA A 232 -7.14 4.84 -11.80
CA ALA A 232 -7.20 5.10 -10.36
C ALA A 232 -7.82 3.93 -9.56
N GLY A 233 -7.66 2.71 -10.06
CA GLY A 233 -8.01 1.50 -9.34
C GLY A 233 -6.93 1.08 -8.35
N VAL A 234 -7.15 -0.05 -7.70
CA VAL A 234 -6.23 -0.63 -6.73
C VAL A 234 -5.96 -2.10 -7.03
N GLY A 235 -4.77 -2.57 -6.71
CA GLY A 235 -4.34 -3.94 -6.94
C GLY A 235 -3.94 -4.67 -5.68
N SER A 236 -4.15 -5.99 -5.69
CA SER A 236 -3.67 -6.92 -4.65
C SER A 236 -3.40 -8.29 -5.25
N SER A 237 -2.61 -9.11 -4.59
CA SER A 237 -2.24 -10.41 -5.15
C SER A 237 -1.91 -11.48 -4.11
N SER A 238 -2.07 -12.72 -4.55
CA SER A 238 -1.34 -13.87 -4.03
C SER A 238 -0.17 -14.21 -4.97
N ASN A 239 0.56 -15.29 -4.69
CA ASN A 239 1.62 -15.75 -5.60
C ASN A 239 1.10 -16.15 -7.00
N THR A 240 -0.19 -16.45 -7.13
CA THR A 240 -0.79 -17.01 -8.35
C THR A 240 -1.82 -16.12 -9.01
N ARG A 241 -2.54 -15.30 -8.26
CA ARG A 241 -3.62 -14.41 -8.74
C ARG A 241 -3.32 -12.95 -8.46
N ALA A 242 -3.62 -12.13 -9.44
CA ALA A 242 -3.69 -10.69 -9.32
C ALA A 242 -5.15 -10.24 -9.39
N LEU A 243 -5.57 -9.36 -8.47
CA LEU A 243 -6.87 -8.73 -8.42
C LEU A 243 -6.75 -7.26 -8.81
N PHE A 244 -7.65 -6.77 -9.66
CA PHE A 244 -7.75 -5.39 -10.11
C PHE A 244 -9.11 -4.85 -9.70
N ALA A 245 -9.19 -3.89 -8.81
CA ALA A 245 -10.43 -3.47 -8.19
C ALA A 245 -10.71 -1.97 -8.30
N GLY A 246 -11.98 -1.60 -8.39
CA GLY A 246 -12.45 -0.23 -8.36
C GLY A 246 -11.91 0.62 -9.51
N GLY A 247 -11.67 1.89 -9.24
CA GLY A 247 -11.24 2.88 -10.22
C GLY A 247 -12.39 3.66 -10.83
N THR A 248 -12.12 4.44 -11.88
CA THR A 248 -13.15 5.27 -12.54
C THR A 248 -13.07 5.17 -14.04
N VAL A 249 -14.22 5.17 -14.69
CA VAL A 249 -14.36 5.25 -16.16
C VAL A 249 -14.53 6.69 -16.65
N SER A 250 -14.91 7.61 -15.76
CA SER A 250 -15.08 9.04 -16.01
C SER A 250 -14.99 9.82 -14.70
N SER A 251 -15.11 11.14 -14.74
CA SER A 251 -15.03 11.98 -13.53
C SER A 251 -15.96 11.58 -12.37
N ASN A 252 -17.09 10.95 -12.68
CA ASN A 252 -18.10 10.52 -11.70
C ASN A 252 -18.54 9.06 -11.90
N GLY A 253 -17.77 8.27 -12.64
CA GLY A 253 -18.10 6.88 -12.96
C GLY A 253 -17.29 5.89 -12.14
N ASP A 254 -17.25 6.06 -10.83
CA ASP A 254 -16.53 5.14 -9.94
C ASP A 254 -17.08 3.73 -10.07
N GLN A 255 -16.17 2.75 -10.00
CA GLN A 255 -16.46 1.34 -10.24
C GLN A 255 -16.32 0.53 -8.94
N ASN A 256 -17.12 -0.51 -8.81
CA ASN A 256 -16.95 -1.54 -7.79
C ASN A 256 -16.41 -2.87 -8.35
N VAL A 257 -16.30 -3.00 -9.67
CA VAL A 257 -15.85 -4.22 -10.36
C VAL A 257 -14.46 -4.67 -9.84
N VAL A 258 -14.34 -5.96 -9.57
CA VAL A 258 -13.08 -6.64 -9.27
C VAL A 258 -12.82 -7.70 -10.34
N ASP A 259 -11.75 -7.51 -11.11
CA ASP A 259 -11.26 -8.49 -12.07
C ASP A 259 -10.08 -9.27 -11.52
N TYR A 260 -9.80 -10.45 -12.07
CA TYR A 260 -8.59 -11.20 -11.75
C TYR A 260 -7.94 -11.85 -12.97
N VAL A 261 -6.63 -12.10 -12.84
CA VAL A 261 -5.86 -12.93 -13.76
C VAL A 261 -5.03 -13.95 -13.00
N THR A 262 -4.66 -15.04 -13.69
CA THR A 262 -3.59 -15.95 -13.23
C THR A 262 -2.24 -15.40 -13.68
N ILE A 263 -1.37 -15.00 -12.75
CA ILE A 263 -0.11 -14.26 -13.04
C ILE A 263 0.83 -15.03 -13.98
N ALA A 264 0.82 -16.37 -13.91
CA ALA A 264 1.74 -17.20 -14.70
C ALA A 264 1.37 -17.32 -16.19
N SER A 265 0.12 -17.05 -16.58
CA SER A 265 -0.37 -17.22 -17.96
C SER A 265 -1.02 -15.94 -18.48
N THR A 266 -0.58 -15.50 -19.66
CA THR A 266 -1.17 -14.34 -20.35
C THR A 266 -2.61 -14.60 -20.77
N GLY A 267 -3.43 -13.55 -20.80
CA GLY A 267 -4.83 -13.60 -21.20
C GLY A 267 -5.65 -12.51 -20.51
N ASN A 268 -6.85 -12.31 -20.97
CA ASN A 268 -7.75 -11.30 -20.42
C ASN A 268 -8.23 -11.66 -19.02
N ALA A 269 -8.48 -10.63 -18.23
CA ALA A 269 -9.01 -10.78 -16.90
C ALA A 269 -10.43 -11.33 -16.92
N GLN A 270 -10.78 -12.02 -15.85
CA GLN A 270 -12.09 -12.59 -15.59
C GLN A 270 -12.74 -11.86 -14.41
N ASP A 271 -14.06 -11.88 -14.37
CA ASP A 271 -14.82 -11.35 -13.24
C ASP A 271 -14.49 -12.12 -11.95
N PHE A 272 -14.19 -11.37 -10.89
CA PHE A 272 -13.96 -11.90 -9.55
C PHE A 272 -15.15 -11.67 -8.63
N GLY A 273 -15.83 -10.53 -8.79
CA GLY A 273 -16.91 -10.02 -7.93
C GLY A 273 -16.84 -8.50 -7.82
N ASP A 274 -17.42 -7.94 -6.77
CA ASP A 274 -17.54 -6.49 -6.59
C ASP A 274 -16.99 -6.04 -5.24
N LEU A 275 -16.46 -4.80 -5.16
CA LEU A 275 -16.25 -4.09 -3.88
C LEU A 275 -17.60 -3.78 -3.23
N SER A 276 -17.62 -3.62 -1.92
CA SER A 276 -18.82 -3.18 -1.17
C SER A 276 -19.29 -1.78 -1.59
N THR A 277 -18.39 -0.95 -2.09
CA THR A 277 -18.65 0.43 -2.51
C THR A 277 -17.81 0.76 -3.73
N ALA A 278 -18.43 1.39 -4.73
CA ALA A 278 -17.71 1.93 -5.89
C ALA A 278 -16.75 3.03 -5.42
N THR A 279 -15.47 2.92 -5.79
CA THR A 279 -14.45 3.85 -5.31
C THR A 279 -13.27 3.94 -6.28
N ARG A 280 -12.60 5.10 -6.28
CA ARG A 280 -11.32 5.36 -6.94
C ARG A 280 -10.31 5.87 -5.93
N PHE A 281 -9.02 5.83 -6.26
CA PHE A 281 -7.91 6.23 -5.39
C PHE A 281 -7.85 5.45 -4.07
N ALA A 282 -8.43 4.27 -4.04
CA ALA A 282 -8.35 3.33 -2.93
C ALA A 282 -6.94 2.77 -2.77
N THR A 283 -6.70 2.09 -1.67
CA THR A 283 -5.44 1.36 -1.40
C THR A 283 -5.73 -0.05 -0.90
N ALA A 284 -4.80 -0.96 -1.11
CA ALA A 284 -4.95 -2.33 -0.65
C ALA A 284 -3.64 -2.91 -0.12
N VAL A 285 -3.78 -3.86 0.78
CA VAL A 285 -2.70 -4.73 1.24
C VAL A 285 -3.14 -6.19 1.11
N SER A 286 -2.19 -7.08 0.92
CA SER A 286 -2.50 -8.51 0.80
C SER A 286 -1.45 -9.39 1.46
N ASN A 287 -1.85 -10.62 1.73
CA ASN A 287 -0.94 -11.74 1.95
C ASN A 287 -1.19 -12.82 0.90
N LYS A 288 -0.62 -14.00 1.06
CA LYS A 288 -0.76 -15.10 0.09
C LYS A 288 -2.21 -15.60 -0.09
N THR A 289 -3.14 -15.27 0.81
CA THR A 289 -4.51 -15.80 0.81
C THR A 289 -5.59 -14.73 0.87
N LEU A 290 -5.32 -13.62 1.52
CA LEU A 290 -6.28 -12.54 1.79
C LEU A 290 -5.82 -11.23 1.16
N ALA A 291 -6.78 -10.45 0.67
CA ALA A 291 -6.62 -9.07 0.28
C ALA A 291 -7.55 -8.19 1.11
N LEU A 292 -7.03 -7.06 1.58
CA LEU A 292 -7.79 -6.02 2.28
C LEU A 292 -7.76 -4.75 1.42
N HIS A 293 -8.92 -4.34 0.94
CA HIS A 293 -9.10 -3.13 0.14
C HIS A 293 -9.73 -2.05 0.99
N HIS A 294 -9.06 -0.92 1.15
CA HIS A 294 -9.59 0.24 1.85
C HIS A 294 -10.64 0.90 0.97
N ALA A 295 -11.89 0.90 1.43
CA ALA A 295 -13.03 1.40 0.66
C ALA A 295 -13.14 2.94 0.65
N SER A 296 -12.15 3.68 1.17
CA SER A 296 -12.10 5.15 1.08
C SER A 296 -11.52 5.60 -0.25
N GLY A 297 -12.11 6.61 -0.83
CA GLY A 297 -11.71 7.23 -2.08
C GLY A 297 -12.06 8.71 -2.11
N ASP A 298 -11.81 9.36 -3.25
CA ASP A 298 -12.07 10.78 -3.45
C ASP A 298 -13.55 11.17 -3.22
N SER A 299 -14.47 10.26 -3.59
CA SER A 299 -15.92 10.45 -3.46
C SER A 299 -16.52 9.78 -2.22
N VAL A 300 -15.76 8.94 -1.53
CA VAL A 300 -16.21 8.13 -0.39
C VAL A 300 -15.22 8.25 0.75
N SER A 301 -15.68 8.73 1.90
CA SER A 301 -14.87 8.81 3.13
C SER A 301 -15.36 7.75 4.12
N THR A 302 -14.63 6.66 4.21
CA THR A 302 -14.92 5.56 5.16
C THR A 302 -13.62 4.95 5.66
N ASN A 303 -13.65 4.33 6.82
CA ASN A 303 -12.53 3.55 7.34
C ASN A 303 -12.67 2.04 7.08
N ARG A 304 -13.72 1.61 6.38
CA ARG A 304 -14.00 0.20 6.10
C ARG A 304 -12.90 -0.45 5.27
N LEU A 305 -12.55 -1.68 5.64
CA LEU A 305 -11.70 -2.58 4.86
C LEU A 305 -12.53 -3.76 4.35
N ASP A 306 -12.58 -3.89 3.02
CA ASP A 306 -13.17 -5.02 2.32
C ASP A 306 -12.17 -6.18 2.26
N LYS A 307 -12.57 -7.36 2.77
CA LYS A 307 -11.74 -8.56 2.81
C LYS A 307 -12.15 -9.56 1.74
N PHE A 308 -11.19 -9.94 0.90
CA PHE A 308 -11.32 -10.98 -0.11
C PHE A 308 -10.47 -12.19 0.23
N THR A 309 -10.99 -13.40 -0.04
CA THR A 309 -10.18 -14.62 -0.16
C THR A 309 -9.71 -14.73 -1.60
N ILE A 310 -8.42 -14.52 -1.87
CA ILE A 310 -7.90 -14.37 -3.25
C ILE A 310 -8.10 -15.65 -4.11
N ALA A 311 -8.12 -16.82 -3.48
CA ALA A 311 -8.26 -18.09 -4.19
C ALA A 311 -9.69 -18.37 -4.72
N SER A 312 -10.72 -17.70 -4.19
CA SER A 312 -12.12 -17.95 -4.56
C SER A 312 -12.81 -16.64 -4.97
N THR A 313 -13.49 -16.66 -6.12
CA THR A 313 -14.30 -15.54 -6.60
C THR A 313 -15.48 -15.26 -5.67
N GLY A 314 -15.89 -14.01 -5.57
CA GLY A 314 -17.03 -13.56 -4.77
C GLY A 314 -16.82 -12.18 -4.18
N ASN A 315 -17.88 -11.64 -3.61
CA ASN A 315 -17.89 -10.31 -3.00
C ASN A 315 -17.18 -10.33 -1.64
N PRO A 316 -16.68 -9.18 -1.16
CA PRO A 316 -15.91 -9.10 0.08
C PRO A 316 -16.78 -9.29 1.31
N THR A 317 -16.13 -9.66 2.41
CA THR A 317 -16.68 -9.54 3.74
C THR A 317 -16.07 -8.32 4.44
N ASP A 318 -16.72 -7.83 5.50
CA ASP A 318 -16.17 -6.78 6.34
C ASP A 318 -15.00 -7.32 7.16
N TRP A 319 -13.84 -6.64 7.08
CA TRP A 319 -12.68 -6.97 7.91
C TRP A 319 -12.70 -6.16 9.21
N GLY A 320 -13.30 -4.97 9.20
CA GLY A 320 -13.25 -3.99 10.27
C GLY A 320 -12.80 -2.62 9.80
N GLY A 321 -12.22 -1.83 10.68
CA GLY A 321 -11.87 -0.44 10.43
C GLY A 321 -10.37 -0.20 10.20
N HIS A 322 -10.07 0.67 9.26
CA HIS A 322 -8.76 1.28 9.13
C HIS A 322 -8.65 2.48 10.11
N ALA A 323 -7.46 2.72 10.67
CA ALA A 323 -7.26 3.80 11.64
C ALA A 323 -7.39 5.22 11.03
N SER A 324 -7.54 5.35 9.71
CA SER A 324 -7.74 6.63 9.04
C SER A 324 -8.68 6.50 7.84
N VAL A 325 -9.22 7.63 7.38
CA VAL A 325 -10.05 7.74 6.16
C VAL A 325 -9.27 8.37 4.99
N ASN A 326 -7.95 8.27 5.01
CA ASN A 326 -7.12 8.80 3.93
C ASN A 326 -7.31 7.99 2.65
N TYR A 327 -7.33 8.66 1.51
CA TYR A 327 -7.33 8.05 0.19
C TYR A 327 -6.05 8.43 -0.57
N ASN A 328 -5.79 7.81 -1.71
CA ASN A 328 -4.59 8.05 -2.53
C ASN A 328 -3.30 7.88 -1.72
N SER A 329 -3.29 6.85 -0.88
CA SER A 329 -2.20 6.51 0.06
C SER A 329 -1.27 5.48 -0.57
N PHE A 330 -0.08 5.38 -0.03
CA PHE A 330 0.82 4.26 -0.28
C PHE A 330 0.35 3.03 0.50
N SER A 331 0.66 1.85 0.00
CA SER A 331 0.47 0.60 0.75
C SER A 331 1.65 -0.35 0.58
N ALA A 332 1.97 -1.08 1.63
CA ALA A 332 3.04 -2.08 1.61
C ALA A 332 2.66 -3.24 2.54
N SER A 333 3.02 -4.47 2.19
CA SER A 333 2.75 -5.65 3.01
C SER A 333 3.94 -6.60 3.00
N ASN A 334 4.29 -7.13 4.16
CA ASN A 334 5.34 -8.12 4.31
C ASN A 334 4.92 -9.56 3.98
N GLY A 335 3.73 -9.74 3.43
CA GLY A 335 3.16 -11.03 3.07
C GLY A 335 2.50 -11.08 1.69
N HIS A 336 2.65 -10.03 0.85
CA HIS A 336 1.99 -9.95 -0.46
C HIS A 336 2.47 -11.03 -1.45
N GLY A 337 1.80 -11.16 -2.59
CA GLY A 337 2.04 -12.24 -3.55
C GLY A 337 3.42 -12.27 -4.20
N GLY A 338 4.19 -11.17 -4.17
CA GLY A 338 5.58 -11.13 -4.62
C GLY A 338 6.59 -11.72 -3.65
N ILE A 339 6.18 -12.07 -2.44
CA ILE A 339 7.02 -12.63 -1.38
C ILE A 339 6.82 -14.14 -1.33
N ALA A 340 7.91 -14.89 -1.41
CA ALA A 340 7.89 -16.36 -1.47
C ALA A 340 7.62 -17.01 -0.09
#